data_17e8db5e7c6644b5e0feadcac465bf1d
#
_entry.id   17e8db5e7c6644b5e0feadcac465bf1d
#
_cell.length_a   1.000
_cell.length_b   1.000
_cell.length_c   1.000
_cell.angle_alpha   90.00
_cell.angle_beta   90.00
_cell.angle_gamma   90.00
#
_symmetry.space_group_name_H-M   'P 1'
#
loop_
_entity.id
_entity.type
_entity.pdbx_description
1 polymer ?
#
loop_
_entity_poly.entity_id
_entity_poly.type
_entity_poly.pdbx_seq_one_letter_code
_entity_poly.pdbx_strand_id
1 'polypeptide(L)'
;YTVESVSQFELLNECAAKRNITIPVLLRVTSGNQFGLDEAEVERLVSHRENYPNIDIHGIQCYTGTQKKKIDHITKELEWLDGICDMLKEKYGFNARELEYGPGLPVSYFGEDAFNNSYDMLKEFAEYLKPLKSKYTITLEMGRYIAATCGVYVSSVADTKTNKGQNYCIIDGGI
;
A
#
# COMPACT_ATOMS: atom_id res chain seq x y z
N TYR A 1 -12.69 -4.81 -2.94
CA TYR A 1 -11.79 -5.96 -2.75
C TYR A 1 -10.45 -5.67 -3.43
N THR A 2 -9.34 -6.01 -2.75
CA THR A 2 -7.99 -5.91 -3.32
C THR A 2 -7.47 -7.31 -3.60
N VAL A 3 -6.95 -7.54 -4.81
CA VAL A 3 -6.39 -8.82 -5.24
C VAL A 3 -4.90 -8.73 -5.48
N GLU A 4 -4.18 -9.78 -5.10
CA GLU A 4 -2.71 -9.87 -5.12
C GLU A 4 -2.18 -10.91 -6.12
N SER A 5 -3.07 -11.69 -6.74
CA SER A 5 -2.68 -12.70 -7.72
C SER A 5 -3.79 -12.95 -8.73
N VAL A 6 -3.40 -13.48 -9.89
CA VAL A 6 -4.32 -13.90 -10.94
C VAL A 6 -5.32 -14.94 -10.43
N SER A 7 -4.84 -15.91 -9.63
CA SER A 7 -5.70 -16.95 -9.07
C SER A 7 -6.79 -16.39 -8.15
N GLN A 8 -6.45 -15.38 -7.34
CA GLN A 8 -7.47 -14.68 -6.52
C GLN A 8 -8.48 -13.95 -7.38
N PHE A 9 -8.02 -13.29 -8.43
CA PHE A 9 -8.89 -12.57 -9.38
C PHE A 9 -9.88 -13.52 -10.06
N GLU A 10 -9.39 -14.64 -10.57
CA GLU A 10 -10.21 -15.67 -11.21
C GLU A 10 -11.21 -16.29 -10.23
N LEU A 11 -10.76 -16.62 -9.01
CA LEU A 11 -11.63 -17.15 -7.96
C LEU A 11 -12.75 -16.18 -7.60
N LEU A 12 -12.45 -14.88 -7.48
CA LEU A 12 -13.47 -13.85 -7.24
C LEU A 12 -14.48 -13.78 -8.37
N ASN A 13 -14.02 -13.82 -9.63
CA ASN A 13 -14.92 -13.83 -10.77
C ASN A 13 -15.87 -15.05 -10.76
N GLU A 14 -15.36 -16.23 -10.45
CA GLU A 14 -16.20 -17.43 -10.31
C GLU A 14 -17.21 -17.32 -9.16
N CYS A 15 -16.76 -16.82 -8.00
CA CYS A 15 -17.64 -16.62 -6.84
C CYS A 15 -18.74 -15.58 -7.11
N ALA A 16 -18.40 -14.51 -7.82
CA ALA A 16 -19.33 -13.48 -8.22
C ALA A 16 -20.35 -14.00 -9.25
N ALA A 17 -19.89 -14.77 -10.25
CA ALA A 17 -20.73 -15.41 -11.22
C ALA A 17 -21.77 -16.34 -10.58
N LYS A 18 -21.36 -17.19 -9.64
CA LYS A 18 -22.27 -18.10 -8.90
C LYS A 18 -23.35 -17.35 -8.12
N ARG A 19 -23.14 -16.08 -7.81
CA ARG A 19 -24.09 -15.22 -7.06
C ARG A 19 -24.81 -14.22 -7.95
N ASN A 20 -24.48 -14.20 -9.24
CA ASN A 20 -24.99 -13.24 -10.21
C ASN A 20 -24.79 -11.77 -9.74
N ILE A 21 -23.59 -11.45 -9.27
CA ILE A 21 -23.19 -10.11 -8.84
C ILE A 21 -21.92 -9.68 -9.57
N THR A 22 -21.66 -8.37 -9.58
CA THR A 22 -20.39 -7.79 -10.01
C THR A 22 -19.64 -7.25 -8.79
N ILE A 23 -18.35 -7.54 -8.68
CA ILE A 23 -17.51 -7.18 -7.54
C ILE A 23 -16.53 -6.08 -7.96
N PRO A 24 -16.48 -4.93 -7.24
CA PRO A 24 -15.45 -3.92 -7.44
C PRO A 24 -14.11 -4.43 -6.90
N VAL A 25 -13.05 -4.28 -7.70
CA VAL A 25 -11.72 -4.81 -7.40
C VAL A 25 -10.64 -3.75 -7.65
N LEU A 26 -9.68 -3.67 -6.73
CA LEU A 26 -8.39 -3.04 -6.94
C LEU A 26 -7.33 -4.10 -7.21
N LEU A 27 -6.46 -3.83 -8.17
CA LEU A 27 -5.29 -4.67 -8.44
C LEU A 27 -4.11 -4.16 -7.62
N ARG A 28 -3.61 -4.99 -6.71
CA ARG A 28 -2.43 -4.63 -5.92
C ARG A 28 -1.17 -4.78 -6.76
N VAL A 29 -0.47 -3.67 -6.97
CA VAL A 29 0.82 -3.64 -7.65
C VAL A 29 1.93 -4.01 -6.67
N THR A 30 2.82 -4.93 -7.07
CA THR A 30 3.94 -5.35 -6.23
C THR A 30 4.99 -4.25 -6.07
N SER A 31 5.62 -4.21 -4.91
CA SER A 31 6.83 -3.43 -4.65
C SER A 31 8.13 -4.25 -4.82
N GLY A 32 8.05 -5.42 -5.47
CA GLY A 32 9.18 -6.32 -5.66
C GLY A 32 9.35 -7.37 -4.56
N ASN A 33 8.30 -7.62 -3.78
CA ASN A 33 8.25 -8.67 -2.76
C ASN A 33 7.18 -9.72 -3.10
N GLN A 34 6.83 -10.58 -2.14
CA GLN A 34 5.83 -11.66 -2.33
C GLN A 34 4.38 -11.18 -2.52
N PHE A 35 4.09 -9.90 -2.32
CA PHE A 35 2.75 -9.33 -2.38
C PHE A 35 2.51 -8.60 -3.69
N GLY A 36 1.30 -8.76 -4.23
CA GLY A 36 0.83 -8.04 -5.40
C GLY A 36 1.23 -8.66 -6.74
N LEU A 37 0.68 -8.10 -7.77
CA LEU A 37 0.87 -8.43 -9.19
C LEU A 37 2.02 -7.59 -9.76
N ASP A 38 2.81 -8.11 -10.65
CA ASP A 38 3.72 -7.28 -11.44
C ASP A 38 2.97 -6.46 -12.50
N GLU A 39 3.64 -5.48 -13.07
CA GLU A 39 3.03 -4.58 -14.04
C GLU A 39 2.51 -5.33 -15.29
N ALA A 40 3.19 -6.39 -15.72
CA ALA A 40 2.78 -7.19 -16.87
C ALA A 40 1.49 -7.97 -16.59
N GLU A 41 1.32 -8.49 -15.37
CA GLU A 41 0.08 -9.16 -14.95
C GLU A 41 -1.08 -8.16 -14.82
N VAL A 42 -0.83 -6.97 -14.24
CA VAL A 42 -1.82 -5.88 -14.18
C VAL A 42 -2.26 -5.49 -15.58
N GLU A 43 -1.32 -5.26 -16.49
CA GLU A 43 -1.57 -4.94 -17.90
C GLU A 43 -2.40 -6.05 -18.58
N ARG A 44 -2.05 -7.31 -18.35
CA ARG A 44 -2.76 -8.47 -18.89
C ARG A 44 -4.21 -8.54 -18.40
N LEU A 45 -4.44 -8.38 -17.09
CA LEU A 45 -5.80 -8.42 -16.52
C LEU A 45 -6.67 -7.28 -17.06
N VAL A 46 -6.11 -6.08 -17.13
CA VAL A 46 -6.83 -4.91 -17.66
C VAL A 46 -7.10 -5.04 -19.15
N SER A 47 -6.15 -5.53 -19.95
CA SER A 47 -6.33 -5.72 -21.40
C SER A 47 -7.40 -6.77 -21.74
N HIS A 48 -7.59 -7.76 -20.88
CA HIS A 48 -8.58 -8.85 -21.07
C HIS A 48 -9.77 -8.75 -20.11
N ARG A 49 -10.03 -7.58 -19.51
CA ARG A 49 -11.08 -7.38 -18.51
C ARG A 49 -12.48 -7.80 -18.98
N GLU A 50 -12.73 -7.74 -20.27
CA GLU A 50 -14.02 -8.15 -20.87
C GLU A 50 -14.29 -9.66 -20.71
N ASN A 51 -13.26 -10.47 -20.49
CA ASN A 51 -13.39 -11.88 -20.21
C ASN A 51 -13.87 -12.17 -18.78
N TYR A 52 -13.96 -11.15 -17.93
CA TYR A 52 -14.30 -11.24 -16.50
C TYR A 52 -15.52 -10.38 -16.16
N PRO A 53 -16.71 -10.71 -16.71
CA PRO A 53 -17.89 -9.83 -16.64
C PRO A 53 -18.42 -9.61 -15.21
N ASN A 54 -18.00 -10.42 -14.26
CA ASN A 54 -18.39 -10.31 -12.85
C ASN A 54 -17.37 -9.57 -11.98
N ILE A 55 -16.31 -9.01 -12.60
CA ILE A 55 -15.34 -8.14 -11.95
C ILE A 55 -15.40 -6.75 -12.57
N ASP A 56 -15.48 -5.74 -11.73
CA ASP A 56 -15.33 -4.33 -12.12
C ASP A 56 -14.00 -3.82 -11.55
N ILE A 57 -12.97 -3.74 -12.39
CA ILE A 57 -11.68 -3.19 -11.97
C ILE A 57 -11.82 -1.69 -11.77
N HIS A 58 -11.68 -1.21 -10.54
CA HIS A 58 -11.78 0.21 -10.18
C HIS A 58 -10.46 0.95 -10.32
N GLY A 59 -9.35 0.27 -10.13
CA GLY A 59 -8.04 0.90 -10.15
C GLY A 59 -6.96 0.01 -9.54
N ILE A 60 -5.98 0.62 -8.92
CA ILE A 60 -4.83 -0.05 -8.35
C ILE A 60 -4.65 0.28 -6.87
N GLN A 61 -4.02 -0.65 -6.15
CA GLN A 61 -3.56 -0.48 -4.77
C GLN A 61 -2.06 -0.72 -4.71
N CYS A 62 -1.35 0.01 -3.84
CA CYS A 62 0.06 -0.24 -3.60
C CYS A 62 0.46 0.11 -2.17
N TYR A 63 1.27 -0.77 -1.58
CA TYR A 63 1.94 -0.56 -0.31
C TYR A 63 3.40 -1.04 -0.41
N THR A 64 4.35 -0.13 -0.22
CA THR A 64 5.78 -0.38 -0.44
C THR A 64 6.60 -0.40 0.85
N GLY A 65 5.94 -0.34 1.99
CA GLY A 65 6.59 -0.35 3.30
C GLY A 65 6.23 0.85 4.17
N THR A 66 6.83 0.89 5.34
CA THR A 66 6.53 1.86 6.41
C THR A 66 7.80 2.58 6.87
N GLN A 67 7.64 3.63 7.71
CA GLN A 67 8.75 4.41 8.30
C GLN A 67 9.65 5.07 7.23
N LYS A 68 9.06 5.57 6.15
CA LYS A 68 9.81 6.29 5.11
C LYS A 68 10.24 7.66 5.61
N LYS A 69 11.54 7.91 5.58
CA LYS A 69 12.17 9.10 6.15
C LYS A 69 12.23 10.29 5.18
N LYS A 70 11.95 10.07 3.91
CA LYS A 70 12.07 11.09 2.85
C LYS A 70 10.81 11.12 2.00
N ILE A 71 10.28 12.31 1.79
CA ILE A 71 9.10 12.52 0.96
C ILE A 71 9.34 12.11 -0.50
N ASP A 72 10.54 12.26 -1.01
CA ASP A 72 10.92 11.88 -2.38
C ASP A 72 10.63 10.42 -2.72
N HIS A 73 10.65 9.51 -1.73
CA HIS A 73 10.29 8.12 -1.95
C HIS A 73 8.80 8.00 -2.23
N ILE A 74 7.98 8.73 -1.47
CA ILE A 74 6.52 8.74 -1.59
C ILE A 74 6.10 9.37 -2.92
N THR A 75 6.71 10.49 -3.29
CA THR A 75 6.38 11.17 -4.55
C THR A 75 6.73 10.36 -5.78
N LYS A 76 7.90 9.73 -5.81
CA LYS A 76 8.31 8.83 -6.90
C LYS A 76 7.40 7.62 -7.03
N GLU A 77 6.92 7.07 -5.92
CA GLU A 77 5.95 5.98 -5.94
C GLU A 77 4.60 6.43 -6.52
N LEU A 78 4.13 7.63 -6.14
CA LEU A 78 2.90 8.19 -6.72
C LEU A 78 3.04 8.48 -8.20
N GLU A 79 4.18 9.04 -8.65
CA GLU A 79 4.49 9.26 -10.06
C GLU A 79 4.51 7.94 -10.85
N TRP A 80 5.11 6.90 -10.28
CA TRP A 80 5.13 5.57 -10.88
C TRP A 80 3.73 4.97 -11.00
N LEU A 81 2.91 5.05 -9.95
CA LEU A 81 1.54 4.55 -9.95
C LEU A 81 0.64 5.31 -10.93
N ASP A 82 0.77 6.65 -10.98
CA ASP A 82 0.08 7.49 -11.97
C ASP A 82 0.49 7.11 -13.39
N GLY A 83 1.78 6.86 -13.61
CA GLY A 83 2.33 6.38 -14.89
C GLY A 83 1.75 5.03 -15.34
N ILE A 84 1.56 4.07 -14.40
CA ILE A 84 0.87 2.80 -14.71
C ILE A 84 -0.56 3.09 -15.15
N CYS A 85 -1.30 3.91 -14.43
CA CYS A 85 -2.68 4.26 -14.79
C CYS A 85 -2.78 4.97 -16.15
N ASP A 86 -1.88 5.90 -16.44
CA ASP A 86 -1.83 6.60 -17.72
C ASP A 86 -1.48 5.63 -18.87
N MET A 87 -0.54 4.70 -18.68
CA MET A 87 -0.21 3.65 -19.65
C MET A 87 -1.43 2.75 -19.94
N LEU A 88 -2.15 2.31 -18.89
CA LEU A 88 -3.34 1.47 -19.04
C LEU A 88 -4.46 2.21 -19.77
N LYS A 89 -4.58 3.52 -19.56
CA LYS A 89 -5.53 4.37 -20.28
C LYS A 89 -5.17 4.51 -21.76
N GLU A 90 -3.91 4.82 -22.06
CA GLU A 90 -3.44 5.02 -23.43
C GLU A 90 -3.54 3.75 -24.27
N LYS A 91 -3.14 2.61 -23.71
CA LYS A 91 -3.10 1.35 -24.45
C LYS A 91 -4.47 0.66 -24.56
N TYR A 92 -5.28 0.73 -23.51
CA TYR A 92 -6.47 -0.11 -23.37
C TYR A 92 -7.77 0.66 -23.11
N GLY A 93 -7.71 2.01 -23.09
CA GLY A 93 -8.86 2.84 -22.77
C GLY A 93 -9.39 2.62 -21.35
N PHE A 94 -8.55 2.06 -20.45
CA PHE A 94 -8.94 1.82 -19.08
C PHE A 94 -8.74 3.07 -18.24
N ASN A 95 -9.82 3.63 -17.72
CA ASN A 95 -9.76 4.77 -16.80
C ASN A 95 -9.83 4.26 -15.36
N ALA A 96 -8.71 4.24 -14.67
CA ALA A 96 -8.68 3.97 -13.23
C ALA A 96 -9.50 5.06 -12.51
N ARG A 97 -10.40 4.63 -11.60
CA ARG A 97 -11.27 5.50 -10.82
C ARG A 97 -10.76 5.67 -9.39
N GLU A 98 -10.03 4.69 -8.90
CA GLU A 98 -9.54 4.61 -7.53
C GLU A 98 -8.04 4.34 -7.50
N LEU A 99 -7.36 5.02 -6.58
CA LEU A 99 -5.99 4.76 -6.20
C LEU A 99 -5.93 4.58 -4.68
N GLU A 100 -5.64 3.37 -4.22
CA GLU A 100 -5.41 3.09 -2.81
C GLU A 100 -3.91 2.99 -2.55
N TYR A 101 -3.41 3.77 -1.60
CA TYR A 101 -1.97 3.91 -1.41
C TYR A 101 -1.58 3.99 0.07
N GLY A 102 -0.58 3.17 0.44
CA GLY A 102 0.05 3.21 1.75
C GLY A 102 1.34 4.03 1.74
N PRO A 103 1.32 5.33 2.12
CA PRO A 103 2.50 6.20 2.06
C PRO A 103 3.63 5.78 3.01
N GLY A 104 3.30 5.05 4.08
CA GLY A 104 4.28 4.61 5.06
C GLY A 104 4.93 5.76 5.82
N LEU A 105 4.19 6.81 6.12
CA LEU A 105 4.68 7.97 6.87
C LEU A 105 5.33 7.54 8.20
N PRO A 106 6.44 8.17 8.61
CA PRO A 106 7.18 7.79 9.78
C PRO A 106 6.49 8.23 11.07
N VAL A 107 6.69 7.45 12.12
CA VAL A 107 6.34 7.82 13.51
C VAL A 107 7.54 7.58 14.41
N SER A 108 7.72 8.45 15.42
CA SER A 108 8.71 8.24 16.48
C SER A 108 8.07 7.44 17.62
N TYR A 109 8.77 6.41 18.08
CA TYR A 109 8.38 5.62 19.26
C TYR A 109 9.09 6.03 20.53
N PHE A 110 10.28 6.66 20.44
CA PHE A 110 11.20 6.86 21.55
C PHE A 110 11.64 8.34 21.70
N GLY A 111 10.72 9.28 21.60
CA GLY A 111 10.98 10.69 21.92
C GLY A 111 11.68 11.47 20.79
N GLU A 112 12.70 12.26 21.11
CA GLU A 112 13.26 13.31 20.24
C GLU A 112 14.00 12.88 18.97
N ASP A 113 13.77 11.66 18.50
CA ASP A 113 14.41 11.17 17.31
C ASP A 113 13.92 11.88 16.03
N ALA A 114 14.73 11.76 14.98
CA ALA A 114 14.76 12.38 13.67
C ALA A 114 13.43 12.50 12.88
N PHE A 115 12.28 12.25 13.48
CA PHE A 115 10.95 12.32 12.88
C PHE A 115 10.10 13.53 13.32
N ASN A 116 10.72 14.54 13.91
CA ASN A 116 10.03 15.77 14.34
C ASN A 116 9.33 16.51 13.20
N ASN A 117 9.55 16.12 11.95
CA ASN A 117 8.90 16.68 10.77
C ASN A 117 7.81 15.81 10.13
N SER A 118 7.32 14.79 10.82
CA SER A 118 6.28 13.92 10.25
C SER A 118 5.01 14.69 9.85
N TYR A 119 4.70 15.75 10.58
CA TYR A 119 3.58 16.64 10.25
C TYR A 119 3.87 17.51 9.02
N ASP A 120 5.10 17.98 8.86
CA ASP A 120 5.50 18.74 7.67
C ASP A 120 5.54 17.83 6.45
N MET A 121 6.03 16.58 6.59
CA MET A 121 5.91 15.56 5.55
C MET A 121 4.45 15.30 5.16
N LEU A 122 3.53 15.25 6.13
CA LEU A 122 2.10 15.07 5.84
C LEU A 122 1.54 16.24 5.03
N LYS A 123 1.93 17.48 5.37
CA LYS A 123 1.51 18.67 4.60
C LYS A 123 2.05 18.62 3.18
N GLU A 124 3.32 18.31 3.02
CA GLU A 124 3.96 18.21 1.72
C GLU A 124 3.34 17.10 0.89
N PHE A 125 3.13 15.92 1.49
CA PHE A 125 2.41 14.81 0.87
C PHE A 125 1.00 15.22 0.40
N ALA A 126 0.26 15.98 1.21
CA ALA A 126 -1.07 16.47 0.84
C ALA A 126 -1.05 17.36 -0.41
N GLU A 127 0.01 18.16 -0.62
CA GLU A 127 0.17 18.97 -1.84
C GLU A 127 0.36 18.06 -3.08
N TYR A 128 1.13 17.00 -2.99
CA TYR A 128 1.30 16.03 -4.08
C TYR A 128 0.01 15.28 -4.44
N LEU A 129 -0.90 15.10 -3.48
CA LEU A 129 -2.18 14.45 -3.74
C LEU A 129 -3.18 15.33 -4.49
N LYS A 130 -3.04 16.65 -4.44
CA LYS A 130 -4.02 17.59 -5.06
C LYS A 130 -4.25 17.32 -6.55
N PRO A 131 -3.23 17.22 -7.41
CA PRO A 131 -3.45 16.92 -8.82
C PRO A 131 -4.05 15.52 -9.04
N LEU A 132 -3.65 14.51 -8.24
CA LEU A 132 -4.15 13.15 -8.37
C LEU A 132 -5.64 13.04 -7.99
N LYS A 133 -6.13 13.85 -7.04
CA LYS A 133 -7.56 13.92 -6.69
C LYS A 133 -8.46 14.32 -7.85
N SER A 134 -7.95 14.98 -8.87
CA SER A 134 -8.73 15.29 -10.06
C SER A 134 -8.87 14.09 -11.00
N LYS A 135 -7.97 13.08 -10.88
CA LYS A 135 -7.97 11.86 -11.68
C LYS A 135 -8.68 10.70 -10.96
N TYR A 136 -8.45 10.57 -9.65
CA TYR A 136 -8.83 9.39 -8.85
C TYR A 136 -9.57 9.75 -7.56
N THR A 137 -10.43 8.85 -7.10
CA THR A 137 -10.77 8.74 -5.69
C THR A 137 -9.58 8.13 -4.96
N ILE A 138 -9.01 8.83 -3.97
CA ILE A 138 -7.80 8.39 -3.28
C ILE A 138 -8.16 7.85 -1.90
N THR A 139 -7.75 6.63 -1.62
CA THR A 139 -7.79 6.01 -0.29
C THR A 139 -6.36 5.88 0.25
N LEU A 140 -6.14 6.27 1.50
CA LEU A 140 -4.83 6.21 2.15
C LEU A 140 -4.81 5.18 3.26
N GLU A 141 -3.83 4.26 3.21
CA GLU A 141 -3.55 3.29 4.26
C GLU A 141 -2.52 3.86 5.24
N MET A 142 -2.97 4.43 6.36
CA MET A 142 -2.11 5.13 7.31
C MET A 142 -2.16 4.53 8.73
N GLY A 143 -2.32 3.21 8.84
CA GLY A 143 -2.56 2.53 10.11
C GLY A 143 -1.57 2.89 11.22
N ARG A 144 -0.27 2.70 10.98
CA ARG A 144 0.78 3.03 11.97
C ARG A 144 0.81 4.52 12.31
N TYR A 145 0.72 5.39 11.32
CA TYR A 145 0.77 6.83 11.52
C TYR A 145 -0.38 7.34 12.41
N ILE A 146 -1.56 6.77 12.25
CA ILE A 146 -2.76 7.13 13.04
C ILE A 146 -2.72 6.47 14.43
N ALA A 147 -2.30 5.20 14.51
CA ALA A 147 -2.49 4.38 15.71
C ALA A 147 -1.26 4.34 16.64
N ALA A 148 -0.10 4.83 16.23
CA ALA A 148 1.14 4.65 17.00
C ALA A 148 1.09 5.27 18.41
N THR A 149 0.32 6.31 18.62
CA THR A 149 0.20 7.01 19.90
C THR A 149 -1.02 6.60 20.72
N CYS A 150 -1.82 5.63 20.23
CA CYS A 150 -3.07 5.24 20.91
C CYS A 150 -2.88 4.23 22.04
N GLY A 151 -1.65 3.75 22.26
CA GLY A 151 -1.34 2.77 23.30
C GLY A 151 0.13 2.68 23.62
N VAL A 152 0.45 1.87 24.62
CA VAL A 152 1.81 1.52 25.04
C VAL A 152 1.98 0.01 25.04
N TYR A 153 3.14 -0.45 24.61
CA TYR A 153 3.55 -1.84 24.74
C TYR A 153 4.37 -2.00 26.02
N VAL A 154 3.95 -2.91 26.90
CA VAL A 154 4.64 -3.20 28.15
C VAL A 154 5.24 -4.59 28.09
N SER A 155 6.50 -4.71 28.44
CA SER A 155 7.26 -5.95 28.44
C SER A 155 8.22 -5.96 29.61
N SER A 156 8.51 -7.14 30.16
CA SER A 156 9.44 -7.33 31.26
C SER A 156 10.76 -7.88 30.74
N VAL A 157 11.85 -7.51 31.40
CA VAL A 157 13.17 -8.12 31.14
C VAL A 157 13.20 -9.52 31.75
N ALA A 158 13.30 -10.53 30.90
CA ALA A 158 13.40 -11.93 31.31
C ALA A 158 14.85 -12.35 31.59
N ASP A 159 15.84 -11.80 30.87
CA ASP A 159 17.25 -12.12 31.04
C ASP A 159 18.15 -11.04 30.44
N THR A 160 19.40 -10.99 30.86
CA THR A 160 20.46 -10.15 30.28
C THR A 160 21.73 -10.94 30.06
N LYS A 161 22.42 -10.72 28.95
CA LYS A 161 23.71 -11.39 28.70
C LYS A 161 24.65 -10.52 27.87
N THR A 162 25.93 -10.85 27.94
CA THR A 162 26.97 -10.22 27.12
C THR A 162 27.67 -11.27 26.27
N ASN A 163 27.66 -11.09 24.96
CA ASN A 163 28.37 -11.94 24.02
C ASN A 163 29.32 -11.10 23.18
N LYS A 164 30.60 -11.42 23.15
CA LYS A 164 31.64 -10.72 22.37
C LYS A 164 31.62 -9.20 22.57
N GLY A 165 31.39 -8.75 23.80
CA GLY A 165 31.32 -7.33 24.16
C GLY A 165 30.02 -6.62 23.83
N GLN A 166 29.05 -7.30 23.23
CA GLN A 166 27.71 -6.79 22.96
C GLN A 166 26.76 -7.20 24.07
N ASN A 167 26.08 -6.23 24.68
CA ASN A 167 25.05 -6.47 25.68
C ASN A 167 23.69 -6.74 25.02
N TYR A 168 22.99 -7.73 25.56
CA TYR A 168 21.64 -8.13 25.09
C TYR A 168 20.69 -8.10 26.29
N CYS A 169 19.51 -7.57 26.04
CA CYS A 169 18.37 -7.61 26.93
C CYS A 169 17.30 -8.51 26.29
N ILE A 170 16.95 -9.58 26.98
CA ILE A 170 15.92 -10.54 26.55
C ILE A 170 14.62 -10.15 27.24
N ILE A 171 13.58 -9.92 26.47
CA ILE A 171 12.27 -9.53 26.99
C ILE A 171 11.26 -10.66 26.81
N ASP A 172 10.19 -10.65 27.60
CA ASP A 172 9.11 -11.64 27.59
C ASP A 172 8.07 -11.40 26.49
N GLY A 173 8.30 -10.39 25.66
CA GLY A 173 7.46 -10.05 24.51
C GLY A 173 8.26 -10.06 23.22
N GLY A 174 7.55 -10.09 22.10
CA GLY A 174 8.14 -10.07 20.75
C GLY A 174 7.19 -9.44 19.73
N ILE A 175 7.63 -9.45 18.48
CA ILE A 175 6.85 -9.00 17.32
C ILE A 175 6.13 -10.19 16.71
#